data_e71de5c5040ea5c3c3966c91bc4a03c4
#
_entry.id   e71de5c5040ea5c3c3966c91bc4a03c4
#
_cell.length_a   1.000
_cell.length_b   1.000
_cell.length_c   1.000
_cell.angle_alpha   90.00
_cell.angle_beta   90.00
_cell.angle_gamma   90.00
#
_symmetry.space_group_name_H-M   'P 1'
#
loop_
_entity.id
_entity.type
_entity.pdbx_description
1 polymer ?
#
loop_
_entity_poly.entity_id
_entity_poly.type
_entity_poly.pdbx_seq_one_letter_code
_entity_poly.pdbx_strand_id
1 'polypeptide(L)'
;MNFCVSSDGIGAGEQQSLERPFGHVSPAVLFAWAGATASWPMRTDPGGSRGLDDYFTRDFARNIGAEIMGRNKFGPQRGPWQDDEWRGWWGDEPPFRTPVFVMTHHKRPSFTLSDTTFHFVDGDPATVLEQARKAAQGKDVRLGGGVTTVRQFLDADLVDTMHVVVAPVEFGSGLRLWESPDELLDRFHLEVVPSPSGVTHHLFWRR
;
A
#
# COMPACT_ATOMS: atom_id res chain seq x y z
N MET A 1 0.94 7.40 -4.44
CA MET A 1 1.13 6.02 -3.94
C MET A 1 1.95 6.05 -2.66
N ASN A 2 1.62 5.24 -1.66
CA ASN A 2 2.43 5.09 -0.44
C ASN A 2 2.80 3.62 -0.26
N PHE A 3 4.09 3.31 -0.14
CA PHE A 3 4.59 1.95 -0.10
C PHE A 3 5.82 1.83 0.81
N CYS A 4 6.14 0.62 1.26
CA CYS A 4 7.32 0.35 2.07
C CYS A 4 8.06 -0.86 1.52
N VAL A 5 9.37 -0.78 1.43
CA VAL A 5 10.26 -1.86 0.97
C VAL A 5 11.49 -1.98 1.88
N SER A 6 12.14 -3.13 1.83
CA SER A 6 13.46 -3.35 2.40
C SER A 6 14.55 -2.62 1.60
N SER A 7 15.77 -2.58 2.11
CA SER A 7 16.92 -1.96 1.44
C SER A 7 17.25 -2.60 0.08
N ASP A 8 16.90 -3.86 -0.10
CA ASP A 8 17.01 -4.60 -1.36
C ASP A 8 15.73 -4.56 -2.21
N GLY A 9 14.81 -3.60 -1.95
CA GLY A 9 13.65 -3.29 -2.78
C GLY A 9 12.46 -4.25 -2.65
N ILE A 10 12.42 -5.11 -1.64
CA ILE A 10 11.39 -6.13 -1.46
C ILE A 10 10.26 -5.62 -0.57
N GLY A 11 9.02 -5.65 -1.06
CA GLY A 11 7.83 -5.21 -0.31
C GLY A 11 7.07 -6.32 0.40
N ALA A 12 7.34 -7.58 0.07
CA ALA A 12 6.81 -8.75 0.75
C ALA A 12 7.70 -9.97 0.47
N GLY A 13 7.87 -10.84 1.46
CA GLY A 13 8.58 -12.10 1.33
C GLY A 13 7.79 -13.14 0.54
N GLU A 14 8.39 -14.32 0.43
CA GLU A 14 7.80 -15.49 -0.23
C GLU A 14 6.79 -16.21 0.66
N GLN A 15 5.95 -17.05 0.05
CA GLN A 15 4.99 -17.91 0.73
C GLN A 15 3.99 -17.13 1.61
N GLN A 16 3.44 -16.03 1.09
CA GLN A 16 2.37 -15.31 1.76
C GLN A 16 1.15 -16.22 1.99
N SER A 17 0.59 -16.15 3.20
CA SER A 17 -0.64 -16.84 3.60
C SER A 17 -1.45 -15.94 4.56
N LEU A 18 -2.65 -16.38 4.97
CA LEU A 18 -3.42 -15.64 5.97
C LEU A 18 -2.72 -15.58 7.33
N GLU A 19 -1.97 -16.58 7.72
CA GLU A 19 -1.18 -16.60 8.96
C GLU A 19 0.12 -15.81 8.84
N ARG A 20 0.62 -15.69 7.60
CA ARG A 20 1.87 -14.98 7.27
C ARG A 20 1.66 -14.03 6.10
N PRO A 21 1.01 -12.87 6.31
CA PRO A 21 0.63 -11.95 5.24
C PRO A 21 1.81 -11.37 4.46
N PHE A 22 2.99 -11.32 5.06
CA PHE A 22 4.25 -10.90 4.42
C PHE A 22 5.20 -12.09 4.14
N GLY A 23 4.69 -13.33 4.17
CA GLY A 23 5.47 -14.52 3.92
C GLY A 23 6.47 -14.83 5.04
N HIS A 24 7.72 -15.11 4.66
CA HIS A 24 8.79 -15.45 5.62
C HIS A 24 9.32 -14.22 6.39
N VAL A 25 8.95 -12.99 6.00
CA VAL A 25 9.41 -11.76 6.66
C VAL A 25 8.36 -11.18 7.59
N SER A 26 8.78 -10.52 8.65
CA SER A 26 7.87 -9.85 9.57
C SER A 26 7.46 -8.47 9.05
N PRO A 27 6.15 -8.15 8.95
CA PRO A 27 5.72 -6.82 8.59
C PRO A 27 6.19 -5.74 9.59
N ALA A 28 6.42 -6.12 10.84
CA ALA A 28 6.87 -5.19 11.88
C ALA A 28 8.17 -4.47 11.50
N VAL A 29 9.11 -5.15 10.83
CA VAL A 29 10.39 -4.52 10.44
C VAL A 29 10.23 -3.48 9.33
N LEU A 30 9.24 -3.64 8.45
CA LEU A 30 8.94 -2.65 7.41
C LEU A 30 8.17 -1.44 7.95
N PHE A 31 7.30 -1.65 8.94
CA PHE A 31 6.37 -0.62 9.41
C PHE A 31 6.69 -0.10 10.80
N ALA A 32 7.81 -0.51 11.43
CA ALA A 32 8.23 -0.04 12.74
C ALA A 32 8.30 1.49 12.83
N TRP A 33 8.83 2.13 11.80
CA TRP A 33 8.93 3.58 11.68
C TRP A 33 7.56 4.27 11.79
N ALA A 34 6.57 3.77 11.07
CA ALA A 34 5.21 4.33 11.05
C ALA A 34 4.46 4.01 12.35
N GLY A 35 4.54 2.76 12.83
CA GLY A 35 3.92 2.34 14.08
C GLY A 35 4.44 3.08 15.32
N ALA A 36 5.66 3.62 15.27
CA ALA A 36 6.23 4.45 16.34
C ALA A 36 5.67 5.88 16.37
N THR A 37 4.98 6.35 15.31
CA THR A 37 4.50 7.74 15.21
C THR A 37 3.19 7.98 15.96
N ALA A 38 2.97 9.22 16.38
CA ALA A 38 1.74 9.62 17.06
C ALA A 38 0.50 9.57 16.15
N SER A 39 0.68 9.77 14.85
CA SER A 39 -0.40 9.82 13.86
C SER A 39 -0.65 8.48 13.14
N TRP A 40 -0.04 7.38 13.61
CA TRP A 40 -0.30 6.07 13.02
C TRP A 40 -1.80 5.70 13.11
N PRO A 41 -2.51 5.51 11.98
CA PRO A 41 -3.97 5.36 11.98
C PRO A 41 -4.50 4.11 12.70
N MET A 42 -3.64 3.13 12.98
CA MET A 42 -4.00 1.92 13.73
C MET A 42 -3.49 1.96 15.19
N ARG A 43 -3.01 3.12 15.67
CA ARG A 43 -2.59 3.28 17.06
C ARG A 43 -3.81 3.35 17.98
N THR A 44 -3.80 2.56 19.04
CA THR A 44 -4.88 2.50 20.03
C THR A 44 -4.52 3.19 21.35
N ASP A 45 -3.22 3.38 21.59
CA ASP A 45 -2.69 3.99 22.81
C ASP A 45 -2.24 5.45 22.57
N PRO A 46 -2.33 6.34 23.57
CA PRO A 46 -1.77 7.67 23.47
C PRO A 46 -0.25 7.63 23.46
N GLY A 47 0.38 8.55 22.73
CA GLY A 47 1.84 8.65 22.63
C GLY A 47 2.33 8.57 21.19
N GLY A 48 3.56 8.11 21.01
CA GLY A 48 4.24 8.05 19.71
C GLY A 48 5.10 9.28 19.44
N SER A 49 6.07 9.10 18.54
CA SER A 49 7.00 10.14 18.13
C SER A 49 6.29 11.19 17.26
N ARG A 50 6.77 12.43 17.37
CA ARG A 50 6.41 13.54 16.48
C ARG A 50 7.67 14.02 15.80
N GLY A 51 7.63 14.12 14.47
CA GLY A 51 8.82 14.49 13.68
C GLY A 51 8.60 14.17 12.22
N LEU A 52 9.69 13.87 11.50
CA LEU A 52 9.65 13.61 10.07
C LEU A 52 8.74 12.44 9.71
N ASP A 53 8.88 11.31 10.41
CA ASP A 53 8.06 10.13 10.15
C ASP A 53 6.57 10.41 10.43
N ASP A 54 6.28 11.13 11.52
CA ASP A 54 4.91 11.51 11.88
C ASP A 54 4.29 12.48 10.85
N TYR A 55 5.09 13.34 10.25
CA TYR A 55 4.64 14.20 9.16
C TYR A 55 4.07 13.37 8.00
N PHE A 56 4.73 12.28 7.62
CA PHE A 56 4.27 11.40 6.54
C PHE A 56 3.11 10.50 6.95
N THR A 57 3.05 10.04 8.20
CA THR A 57 1.92 9.22 8.67
C THR A 57 0.67 10.04 8.91
N ARG A 58 0.78 11.29 9.36
CA ARG A 58 -0.33 12.21 9.57
C ARG A 58 -1.13 12.47 8.29
N ASP A 59 -0.47 12.53 7.15
CA ASP A 59 -1.12 12.80 5.86
C ASP A 59 -1.63 11.54 5.14
N PHE A 60 -1.66 10.40 5.84
CA PHE A 60 -2.05 9.10 5.28
C PHE A 60 -3.38 9.14 4.50
N ALA A 61 -4.40 9.79 5.01
CA ALA A 61 -5.73 9.85 4.39
C ALA A 61 -6.05 11.23 3.77
N ARG A 62 -5.07 12.14 3.72
CA ARG A 62 -5.32 13.51 3.26
C ARG A 62 -5.68 13.53 1.78
N ASN A 63 -6.83 14.14 1.46
CA ASN A 63 -7.38 14.26 0.11
C ASN A 63 -7.57 12.92 -0.64
N ILE A 64 -7.63 11.79 0.05
CA ILE A 64 -7.88 10.48 -0.58
C ILE A 64 -9.39 10.25 -0.67
N GLY A 65 -9.89 10.03 -1.89
CA GLY A 65 -11.31 9.76 -2.16
C GLY A 65 -11.60 8.31 -2.55
N ALA A 66 -10.58 7.55 -2.94
CA ALA A 66 -10.67 6.10 -3.19
C ALA A 66 -9.31 5.43 -3.03
N GLU A 67 -9.31 4.13 -2.80
CA GLU A 67 -8.09 3.31 -2.77
C GLU A 67 -8.16 2.17 -3.76
N ILE A 68 -7.02 1.79 -4.35
CA ILE A 68 -6.85 0.59 -5.15
C ILE A 68 -5.83 -0.30 -4.46
N MET A 69 -6.12 -1.59 -4.34
CA MET A 69 -5.17 -2.59 -3.85
C MET A 69 -5.31 -3.91 -4.59
N GLY A 70 -4.23 -4.68 -4.61
CA GLY A 70 -4.26 -6.04 -5.12
C GLY A 70 -4.85 -7.02 -4.10
N ARG A 71 -5.35 -8.13 -4.61
CA ARG A 71 -5.94 -9.19 -3.79
C ARG A 71 -5.04 -9.67 -2.65
N ASN A 72 -3.73 -9.83 -2.89
CA ASN A 72 -2.80 -10.30 -1.87
C ASN A 72 -2.71 -9.35 -0.67
N LYS A 73 -2.84 -8.03 -0.89
CA LYS A 73 -2.91 -7.07 0.21
C LYS A 73 -4.21 -7.20 1.00
N PHE A 74 -5.32 -7.49 0.34
CA PHE A 74 -6.60 -7.74 1.02
C PHE A 74 -6.62 -9.09 1.74
N GLY A 75 -6.03 -10.13 1.13
CA GLY A 75 -5.90 -11.47 1.70
C GLY A 75 -5.24 -12.41 0.68
N PRO A 76 -4.08 -13.03 0.99
CA PRO A 76 -3.28 -13.81 0.04
C PRO A 76 -3.85 -15.22 -0.19
N GLN A 77 -5.14 -15.27 -0.51
CA GLN A 77 -5.83 -16.48 -0.95
C GLN A 77 -5.72 -16.62 -2.47
N ARG A 78 -5.40 -17.79 -2.96
CA ARG A 78 -5.26 -18.08 -4.39
C ARG A 78 -6.52 -18.77 -4.94
N GLY A 79 -6.81 -18.54 -6.24
CA GLY A 79 -7.97 -19.14 -6.90
C GLY A 79 -9.31 -18.54 -6.42
N PRO A 80 -10.44 -19.23 -6.54
CA PRO A 80 -11.72 -18.79 -5.98
C PRO A 80 -11.63 -18.50 -4.48
N TRP A 81 -12.52 -17.65 -3.99
CA TRP A 81 -12.58 -17.35 -2.56
C TRP A 81 -12.93 -18.63 -1.80
N GLN A 82 -12.07 -19.02 -0.87
CA GLN A 82 -12.28 -20.21 -0.03
C GLN A 82 -13.05 -19.87 1.24
N ASP A 83 -13.01 -18.59 1.63
CA ASP A 83 -13.67 -18.04 2.80
C ASP A 83 -14.32 -16.71 2.42
N ASP A 84 -15.62 -16.72 2.21
CA ASP A 84 -16.41 -15.53 1.90
C ASP A 84 -16.62 -14.63 3.15
N GLU A 85 -16.37 -15.14 4.35
CA GLU A 85 -16.42 -14.37 5.59
C GLU A 85 -15.14 -13.55 5.83
N TRP A 86 -14.06 -13.83 5.09
CA TRP A 86 -12.84 -13.02 5.17
C TRP A 86 -13.10 -11.56 4.79
N ARG A 87 -12.83 -10.66 5.74
CA ARG A 87 -13.11 -9.22 5.60
C ARG A 87 -11.86 -8.32 5.53
N GLY A 88 -10.67 -8.92 5.39
CA GLY A 88 -9.39 -8.22 5.40
C GLY A 88 -8.75 -8.19 6.79
N TRP A 89 -7.67 -7.44 6.91
CA TRP A 89 -6.81 -7.41 8.10
C TRP A 89 -7.19 -6.35 9.14
N TRP A 90 -8.13 -5.46 8.83
CA TRP A 90 -8.31 -4.19 9.53
C TRP A 90 -9.47 -4.19 10.54
N GLY A 91 -10.10 -5.36 10.78
CA GLY A 91 -11.26 -5.46 11.68
C GLY A 91 -12.46 -4.66 11.17
N ASP A 92 -13.34 -4.26 12.09
CA ASP A 92 -14.61 -3.63 11.76
C ASP A 92 -14.48 -2.15 11.36
N GLU A 93 -13.36 -1.51 11.69
CA GLU A 93 -13.08 -0.11 11.37
C GLU A 93 -11.83 0.06 10.49
N PRO A 94 -11.87 -0.32 9.20
CA PRO A 94 -10.73 -0.14 8.31
C PRO A 94 -10.33 1.34 8.19
N PRO A 95 -9.02 1.66 8.15
CA PRO A 95 -8.54 3.03 8.22
C PRO A 95 -8.73 3.84 6.93
N PHE A 96 -9.35 3.27 5.92
CA PHE A 96 -9.45 3.88 4.59
C PHE A 96 -10.53 4.96 4.52
N ARG A 97 -11.71 4.71 5.09
CA ARG A 97 -12.88 5.59 5.09
C ARG A 97 -13.26 6.12 3.71
N THR A 98 -13.03 5.31 2.70
CA THR A 98 -13.30 5.56 1.28
C THR A 98 -13.67 4.26 0.59
N PRO A 99 -14.22 4.29 -0.64
CA PRO A 99 -14.30 3.11 -1.49
C PRO A 99 -12.91 2.51 -1.75
N VAL A 100 -12.79 1.19 -1.61
CA VAL A 100 -11.57 0.41 -1.83
C VAL A 100 -11.82 -0.57 -2.97
N PHE A 101 -11.05 -0.49 -4.04
CA PHE A 101 -11.12 -1.38 -5.18
C PHE A 101 -10.05 -2.47 -5.05
N VAL A 102 -10.49 -3.69 -4.77
CA VAL A 102 -9.62 -4.87 -4.65
C VAL A 102 -9.52 -5.54 -6.02
N MET A 103 -8.38 -5.45 -6.68
CA MET A 103 -8.14 -6.06 -7.99
C MET A 103 -8.01 -7.58 -7.84
N THR A 104 -8.89 -8.31 -8.54
CA THR A 104 -8.96 -9.77 -8.48
C THR A 104 -9.70 -10.35 -9.69
N HIS A 105 -9.24 -11.49 -10.23
CA HIS A 105 -9.97 -12.24 -11.26
C HIS A 105 -11.17 -13.03 -10.70
N HIS A 106 -11.23 -13.19 -9.39
CA HIS A 106 -12.32 -13.89 -8.70
C HIS A 106 -13.18 -12.88 -7.94
N LYS A 107 -14.22 -12.39 -8.60
CA LYS A 107 -15.14 -11.41 -8.00
C LYS A 107 -15.95 -12.04 -6.85
N ARG A 108 -16.35 -11.21 -5.93
CA ARG A 108 -17.32 -11.53 -4.87
C ARG A 108 -18.18 -10.29 -4.60
N PRO A 109 -19.31 -10.40 -3.89
CA PRO A 109 -20.12 -9.25 -3.51
C PRO A 109 -19.32 -8.21 -2.74
N SER A 110 -19.60 -6.93 -3.03
CA SER A 110 -19.08 -5.81 -2.25
C SER A 110 -19.67 -5.84 -0.84
N PHE A 111 -18.91 -5.35 0.13
CA PHE A 111 -19.41 -5.16 1.49
C PHE A 111 -18.82 -3.90 2.12
N THR A 112 -19.48 -3.42 3.17
CA THR A 112 -19.08 -2.22 3.89
C THR A 112 -18.75 -2.55 5.33
N LEU A 113 -17.64 -2.00 5.82
CA LEU A 113 -17.24 -1.99 7.24
C LEU A 113 -17.04 -0.54 7.64
N SER A 114 -17.83 -0.05 8.60
CA SER A 114 -17.84 1.36 8.98
C SER A 114 -17.96 2.25 7.72
N ASP A 115 -17.05 3.19 7.50
CA ASP A 115 -17.04 4.11 6.36
C ASP A 115 -16.24 3.59 5.15
N THR A 116 -15.86 2.31 5.12
CA THR A 116 -15.07 1.70 4.03
C THR A 116 -15.90 0.67 3.28
N THR A 117 -16.07 0.84 1.97
CA THR A 117 -16.71 -0.14 1.10
C THR A 117 -15.66 -0.84 0.24
N PHE A 118 -15.57 -2.15 0.33
CA PHE A 118 -14.70 -2.97 -0.51
C PHE A 118 -15.44 -3.44 -1.75
N HIS A 119 -14.90 -3.11 -2.92
CA HIS A 119 -15.37 -3.55 -4.24
C HIS A 119 -14.34 -4.52 -4.83
N PHE A 120 -14.80 -5.68 -5.30
CA PHE A 120 -13.94 -6.70 -5.90
C PHE A 120 -14.06 -6.62 -7.41
N VAL A 121 -13.00 -6.17 -8.07
CA VAL A 121 -13.03 -5.79 -9.48
C VAL A 121 -12.01 -6.59 -10.28
N ASP A 122 -12.42 -6.98 -11.48
CA ASP A 122 -11.57 -7.54 -12.50
C ASP A 122 -11.41 -6.52 -13.62
N GLY A 123 -10.20 -6.32 -14.09
CA GLY A 123 -9.86 -5.36 -15.12
C GLY A 123 -8.38 -5.01 -15.14
N ASP A 124 -7.96 -4.37 -16.23
CA ASP A 124 -6.64 -3.77 -16.33
C ASP A 124 -6.51 -2.54 -15.43
N PRO A 125 -5.27 -2.08 -15.17
CA PRO A 125 -5.03 -0.93 -14.30
C PRO A 125 -5.78 0.35 -14.70
N ALA A 126 -5.90 0.64 -16.00
CA ALA A 126 -6.56 1.86 -16.48
C ALA A 126 -8.07 1.82 -16.23
N THR A 127 -8.69 0.68 -16.51
CA THR A 127 -10.12 0.46 -16.25
C THR A 127 -10.47 0.57 -14.77
N VAL A 128 -9.65 -0.01 -13.91
CA VAL A 128 -9.86 0.06 -12.44
C VAL A 128 -9.61 1.47 -11.92
N LEU A 129 -8.59 2.17 -12.44
CA LEU A 129 -8.32 3.55 -12.08
C LEU A 129 -9.48 4.47 -12.43
N GLU A 130 -10.12 4.28 -13.60
CA GLU A 130 -11.30 5.06 -13.98
C GLU A 130 -12.48 4.87 -13.03
N GLN A 131 -12.73 3.63 -12.59
CA GLN A 131 -13.77 3.35 -11.59
C GLN A 131 -13.45 4.04 -10.26
N ALA A 132 -12.21 3.95 -9.82
CA ALA A 132 -11.75 4.58 -8.57
C ALA A 132 -11.81 6.11 -8.65
N ARG A 133 -11.43 6.73 -9.79
CA ARG A 133 -11.53 8.18 -10.01
C ARG A 133 -12.99 8.68 -9.94
N LYS A 134 -13.92 7.93 -10.52
CA LYS A 134 -15.36 8.26 -10.41
C LYS A 134 -15.84 8.23 -8.96
N ALA A 135 -15.42 7.23 -8.19
CA ALA A 135 -15.76 7.10 -6.78
C ALA A 135 -15.08 8.16 -5.91
N ALA A 136 -13.88 8.60 -6.28
CA ALA A 136 -13.10 9.60 -5.55
C ALA A 136 -13.67 11.03 -5.62
N GLN A 137 -14.59 11.32 -6.54
CA GLN A 137 -15.30 12.61 -6.65
C GLN A 137 -14.35 13.82 -6.70
N GLY A 138 -13.29 13.73 -7.50
CA GLY A 138 -12.31 14.81 -7.67
C GLY A 138 -11.18 14.82 -6.63
N LYS A 139 -11.20 13.93 -5.65
CA LYS A 139 -10.07 13.69 -4.75
C LYS A 139 -9.07 12.71 -5.38
N ASP A 140 -7.94 12.52 -4.71
CA ASP A 140 -6.90 11.61 -5.15
C ASP A 140 -7.31 10.15 -5.00
N VAL A 141 -6.79 9.31 -5.90
CA VAL A 141 -6.85 7.85 -5.79
C VAL A 141 -5.52 7.36 -5.25
N ARG A 142 -5.55 6.66 -4.11
CA ARG A 142 -4.34 6.05 -3.56
C ARG A 142 -4.15 4.62 -4.07
N LEU A 143 -2.99 4.35 -4.66
CA LEU A 143 -2.55 2.99 -4.93
C LEU A 143 -1.82 2.46 -3.69
N GLY A 144 -2.46 1.54 -2.97
CA GLY A 144 -2.01 1.07 -1.67
C GLY A 144 -1.16 -0.21 -1.69
N GLY A 145 -0.98 -0.85 -2.85
CA GLY A 145 -0.19 -2.09 -2.98
C GLY A 145 -1.08 -3.33 -3.25
N GLY A 146 -0.61 -4.68 -3.22
CA GLY A 146 0.79 -5.10 -3.07
C GLY A 146 1.70 -4.83 -4.28
N VAL A 147 2.90 -5.39 -4.18
CA VAL A 147 4.00 -5.16 -5.13
C VAL A 147 3.59 -5.37 -6.59
N THR A 148 3.00 -6.52 -6.90
CA THR A 148 2.57 -6.85 -8.27
C THR A 148 1.60 -5.80 -8.83
N THR A 149 0.62 -5.37 -8.03
CA THR A 149 -0.32 -4.33 -8.43
C THR A 149 0.37 -3.00 -8.65
N VAL A 150 1.29 -2.62 -7.76
CA VAL A 150 2.07 -1.39 -7.92
C VAL A 150 2.87 -1.41 -9.22
N ARG A 151 3.55 -2.51 -9.53
CA ARG A 151 4.30 -2.66 -10.79
C ARG A 151 3.39 -2.55 -12.00
N GLN A 152 2.22 -3.19 -12.01
CA GLN A 152 1.26 -3.07 -13.12
C GLN A 152 0.86 -1.61 -13.38
N PHE A 153 0.66 -0.80 -12.35
CA PHE A 153 0.35 0.62 -12.51
C PHE A 153 1.55 1.45 -12.96
N LEU A 154 2.75 1.12 -12.50
CA LEU A 154 3.99 1.75 -12.98
C LEU A 154 4.25 1.42 -14.44
N ASP A 155 4.08 0.14 -14.84
CA ASP A 155 4.28 -0.32 -16.22
C ASP A 155 3.25 0.30 -17.18
N ALA A 156 2.03 0.53 -16.71
CA ALA A 156 0.97 1.21 -17.44
C ALA A 156 1.07 2.74 -17.43
N ASP A 157 2.10 3.30 -16.81
CA ASP A 157 2.35 4.73 -16.69
C ASP A 157 1.20 5.52 -16.02
N LEU A 158 0.56 4.93 -15.01
CA LEU A 158 -0.62 5.45 -14.32
C LEU A 158 -0.36 6.01 -12.91
N VAL A 159 0.90 6.24 -12.57
CA VAL A 159 1.30 6.77 -11.25
C VAL A 159 1.85 8.17 -11.41
N ASP A 160 1.28 9.15 -10.70
CA ASP A 160 1.70 10.55 -10.75
C ASP A 160 2.75 10.87 -9.67
N THR A 161 2.50 10.38 -8.45
CA THR A 161 3.40 10.61 -7.30
C THR A 161 3.55 9.34 -6.48
N MET A 162 4.72 9.18 -5.87
CA MET A 162 4.99 8.06 -4.95
C MET A 162 5.72 8.55 -3.72
N HIS A 163 5.37 7.98 -2.59
CA HIS A 163 6.17 7.97 -1.39
C HIS A 163 6.51 6.51 -1.07
N VAL A 164 7.76 6.15 -1.22
CA VAL A 164 8.26 4.81 -0.91
C VAL A 164 9.26 4.92 0.24
N VAL A 165 8.98 4.21 1.32
CA VAL A 165 9.88 4.17 2.47
C VAL A 165 10.78 2.95 2.34
N VAL A 166 12.09 3.17 2.40
CA VAL A 166 13.09 2.11 2.39
C VAL A 166 13.53 1.87 3.82
N ALA A 167 13.18 0.69 4.34
CA ALA A 167 13.59 0.26 5.68
C ALA A 167 15.02 -0.30 5.65
N PRO A 168 15.84 -0.07 6.71
CA PRO A 168 17.22 -0.53 6.78
C PRO A 168 17.31 -2.03 7.15
N VAL A 169 16.64 -2.86 6.37
CA VAL A 169 16.59 -4.32 6.52
C VAL A 169 16.65 -4.96 5.14
N GLU A 170 17.36 -6.06 5.00
CA GLU A 170 17.48 -6.85 3.79
C GLU A 170 16.67 -8.13 3.93
N PHE A 171 15.90 -8.48 2.89
CA PHE A 171 15.05 -9.68 2.89
C PHE A 171 15.64 -10.82 2.03
N GLY A 172 16.48 -10.49 1.06
CA GLY A 172 17.14 -11.45 0.17
C GLY A 172 16.23 -12.03 -0.91
N SER A 173 15.01 -12.44 -0.57
CA SER A 173 14.04 -12.98 -1.54
C SER A 173 12.62 -12.51 -1.28
N GLY A 174 11.81 -12.48 -2.34
CA GLY A 174 10.41 -12.06 -2.24
C GLY A 174 9.91 -11.26 -3.44
N LEU A 175 8.82 -10.52 -3.23
CA LEU A 175 8.23 -9.66 -4.25
C LEU A 175 8.97 -8.33 -4.27
N ARG A 176 9.81 -8.14 -5.27
CA ARG A 176 10.64 -6.95 -5.44
C ARG A 176 9.89 -5.87 -6.21
N LEU A 177 9.92 -4.65 -5.67
CA LEU A 177 9.35 -3.47 -6.35
C LEU A 177 10.30 -2.98 -7.46
N TRP A 178 11.59 -2.89 -7.17
CA TRP A 178 12.69 -2.49 -8.07
C TRP A 178 14.00 -3.13 -7.64
N GLU A 179 14.97 -3.20 -8.54
CA GLU A 179 16.37 -3.50 -8.18
C GLU A 179 17.05 -2.25 -7.61
N SER A 180 16.74 -1.08 -8.21
CA SER A 180 17.15 0.24 -7.75
C SER A 180 16.05 1.27 -8.03
N PRO A 181 15.86 2.30 -7.17
CA PRO A 181 14.98 3.42 -7.48
C PRO A 181 15.38 4.18 -8.74
N ASP A 182 16.62 4.02 -9.21
CA ASP A 182 17.15 4.65 -10.42
C ASP A 182 16.42 4.21 -11.69
N GLU A 183 15.80 3.02 -11.70
CA GLU A 183 14.96 2.54 -12.81
C GLU A 183 13.79 3.47 -13.15
N LEU A 184 13.43 4.35 -12.24
CA LEU A 184 12.29 5.26 -12.39
C LEU A 184 12.70 6.68 -12.75
N LEU A 185 14.01 7.02 -12.78
CA LEU A 185 14.49 8.40 -12.93
C LEU A 185 14.23 9.00 -14.32
N ASP A 186 14.03 8.19 -15.34
CA ASP A 186 13.62 8.67 -16.66
C ASP A 186 12.21 9.28 -16.65
N ARG A 187 11.34 8.81 -15.76
CA ARG A 187 9.91 9.19 -15.66
C ARG A 187 9.61 10.09 -14.46
N PHE A 188 10.43 10.03 -13.42
CA PHE A 188 10.16 10.71 -12.15
C PHE A 188 11.37 11.52 -11.70
N HIS A 189 11.09 12.64 -11.02
CA HIS A 189 12.06 13.25 -10.11
C HIS A 189 12.06 12.46 -8.81
N LEU A 190 13.22 12.33 -8.18
CA LEU A 190 13.39 11.68 -6.89
C LEU A 190 14.03 12.63 -5.88
N GLU A 191 13.41 12.73 -4.71
CA GLU A 191 14.03 13.32 -3.52
C GLU A 191 14.15 12.21 -2.45
N VAL A 192 15.32 12.12 -1.83
CA VAL A 192 15.59 11.14 -0.77
C VAL A 192 15.79 11.87 0.56
N VAL A 193 14.96 11.57 1.52
CA VAL A 193 14.96 12.22 2.84
C VAL A 193 15.23 11.17 3.91
N PRO A 194 16.46 11.16 4.51
CA PRO A 194 16.76 10.24 5.59
C PRO A 194 16.03 10.65 6.88
N SER A 195 15.57 9.65 7.64
CA SER A 195 14.90 9.86 8.91
C SER A 195 15.78 9.40 10.11
N PRO A 196 15.65 10.04 11.27
CA PRO A 196 16.29 9.58 12.51
C PRO A 196 15.89 8.16 12.94
N SER A 197 14.78 7.62 12.46
CA SER A 197 14.36 6.23 12.69
C SER A 197 15.22 5.20 11.91
N GLY A 198 16.09 5.66 11.01
CA GLY A 198 16.94 4.85 10.17
C GLY A 198 16.33 4.52 8.79
N VAL A 199 15.05 4.80 8.55
CA VAL A 199 14.46 4.66 7.21
C VAL A 199 14.84 5.84 6.32
N THR A 200 14.69 5.65 5.00
CA THR A 200 14.74 6.75 4.04
C THR A 200 13.40 6.89 3.32
N HIS A 201 12.88 8.11 3.24
CA HIS A 201 11.69 8.44 2.48
C HIS A 201 12.10 8.82 1.07
N HIS A 202 11.67 8.04 0.08
CA HIS A 202 11.87 8.31 -1.34
C HIS A 202 10.59 8.92 -1.88
N LEU A 203 10.67 10.18 -2.28
CA LEU A 203 9.55 10.95 -2.82
C LEU A 203 9.75 11.07 -4.32
N PHE A 204 8.79 10.57 -5.07
CA PHE A 204 8.80 10.63 -6.52
C PHE A 204 7.62 11.47 -7.02
N TRP A 205 7.86 12.29 -8.00
CA TRP A 205 6.81 12.98 -8.76
C TRP A 205 7.17 12.98 -10.24
N ARG A 206 6.15 12.87 -11.05
CA ARG A 206 6.29 12.75 -12.51
C ARG A 206 7.04 13.95 -13.10
N ARG A 207 7.85 13.68 -14.11
CA ARG A 207 8.52 14.70 -14.92
C ARG A 207 7.56 15.40 -15.87
#